data_43084ff60e37a680b16a94dcb143e76f
#
_entry.id   43084ff60e37a680b16a94dcb143e76f
#
_cell.length_a   1.000
_cell.length_b   1.000
_cell.length_c   1.000
_cell.angle_alpha   90.00
_cell.angle_beta   90.00
_cell.angle_gamma   90.00
#
_symmetry.space_group_name_H-M   'P 1'
#
loop_
_entity.id
_entity.type
_entity.pdbx_description
1 polymer ?
#
loop_
_entity_poly.entity_id
_entity_poly.type
_entity_poly.pdbx_seq_one_letter_code
_entity_poly.pdbx_strand_id
1 'polypeptide(L)'
;QKFFFGVLALVILAGGGSFLTAKLRYQPMYEAYTSFVVGSNRAVGYSYYDNVTAQQLGKTFPYIVTSGVLKDVVARDLQVGAVTSKIEASVMENTNLFTIRVKDSSPDTAYCVLQSVITNYPEVAEYIIGATTLTVVDDSGVPVSPINSQDAVHAGMIGAAAGLAVALLLIFI
;
A
#
# COMPACT_ATOMS: atom_id res chain seq x y z
N GLN A 1 39.38 -34.04 2.81
CA GLN A 1 39.57 -32.63 3.29
C GLN A 1 39.40 -31.58 2.17
N LYS A 2 39.93 -31.82 0.94
CA LYS A 2 39.84 -30.82 -0.15
C LYS A 2 38.41 -30.53 -0.61
N PHE A 3 37.54 -31.54 -0.64
CA PHE A 3 36.13 -31.39 -1.02
C PHE A 3 35.31 -30.59 0.02
N PHE A 4 35.65 -30.71 1.30
CA PHE A 4 34.94 -30.01 2.39
C PHE A 4 35.08 -28.48 2.24
N PHE A 5 36.27 -27.97 1.94
CA PHE A 5 36.48 -26.54 1.71
C PHE A 5 35.74 -26.04 0.47
N GLY A 6 35.66 -26.85 -0.61
CA GLY A 6 34.90 -26.54 -1.80
C GLY A 6 33.40 -26.40 -1.54
N VAL A 7 32.83 -27.35 -0.82
CA VAL A 7 31.39 -27.31 -0.39
C VAL A 7 31.12 -26.10 0.47
N LEU A 8 31.97 -25.84 1.46
CA LEU A 8 31.80 -24.70 2.37
C LEU A 8 31.85 -23.37 1.60
N ALA A 9 32.82 -23.21 0.69
CA ALA A 9 32.94 -22.03 -0.15
C ALA A 9 31.69 -21.81 -1.02
N LEU A 10 31.15 -22.87 -1.62
CA LEU A 10 29.98 -22.81 -2.48
C LEU A 10 28.71 -22.43 -1.70
N VAL A 11 28.55 -22.97 -0.51
CA VAL A 11 27.42 -22.62 0.39
C VAL A 11 27.50 -21.16 0.83
N ILE A 12 28.70 -20.67 1.21
CA ILE A 12 28.92 -19.29 1.61
C ILE A 12 28.65 -18.33 0.46
N LEU A 13 29.15 -18.65 -0.74
CA LEU A 13 28.94 -17.81 -1.93
C LEU A 13 27.45 -17.76 -2.34
N ALA A 14 26.76 -18.91 -2.35
CA ALA A 14 25.35 -18.97 -2.71
C ALA A 14 24.47 -18.28 -1.64
N GLY A 15 24.71 -18.55 -0.38
CA GLY A 15 23.97 -17.93 0.74
C GLY A 15 24.25 -16.42 0.86
N GLY A 16 25.53 -16.04 0.82
CA GLY A 16 25.96 -14.65 0.87
C GLY A 16 25.49 -13.84 -0.35
N GLY A 17 25.58 -14.42 -1.54
CA GLY A 17 25.09 -13.79 -2.78
C GLY A 17 23.59 -13.58 -2.75
N SER A 18 22.80 -14.58 -2.31
CA SER A 18 21.35 -14.45 -2.16
C SER A 18 20.96 -13.45 -1.09
N PHE A 19 21.64 -13.42 0.04
CA PHE A 19 21.44 -12.42 1.09
C PHE A 19 21.72 -11.00 0.59
N LEU A 20 22.83 -10.81 -0.09
CA LEU A 20 23.24 -9.50 -0.60
C LEU A 20 22.27 -8.99 -1.67
N THR A 21 21.87 -9.85 -2.60
CA THR A 21 20.89 -9.47 -3.65
C THR A 21 19.53 -9.14 -3.05
N ALA A 22 19.05 -9.89 -2.07
CA ALA A 22 17.80 -9.60 -1.38
C ALA A 22 17.86 -8.25 -0.63
N LYS A 23 19.00 -7.99 0.03
CA LYS A 23 19.21 -6.72 0.74
C LYS A 23 19.27 -5.52 -0.18
N LEU A 24 19.95 -5.64 -1.32
CA LEU A 24 20.09 -4.55 -2.30
C LEU A 24 18.79 -4.28 -3.08
N ARG A 25 17.93 -5.29 -3.24
CA ARG A 25 16.64 -5.16 -3.93
C ARG A 25 15.50 -4.79 -3.01
N TYR A 26 15.73 -4.76 -1.70
CA TYR A 26 14.69 -4.38 -0.76
C TYR A 26 14.30 -2.91 -0.96
N GLN A 27 13.02 -2.70 -1.23
CA GLN A 27 12.41 -1.38 -1.27
C GLN A 27 11.37 -1.31 -0.16
N PRO A 28 11.57 -0.49 0.87
CA PRO A 28 10.59 -0.33 1.92
C PRO A 28 9.32 0.27 1.33
N MET A 29 8.17 -0.23 1.76
CA MET A 29 6.85 0.30 1.42
C MET A 29 6.17 0.74 2.70
N TYR A 30 5.66 1.95 2.70
CA TYR A 30 4.93 2.53 3.82
C TYR A 30 3.47 2.67 3.44
N GLU A 31 2.57 2.47 4.40
CA GLU A 31 1.13 2.63 4.20
C GLU A 31 0.60 3.67 5.17
N ALA A 32 0.04 4.75 4.62
CA ALA A 32 -0.79 5.68 5.36
C ALA A 32 -2.26 5.35 5.09
N TYR A 33 -3.11 5.42 6.11
CA TYR A 33 -4.54 5.18 5.95
C TYR A 33 -5.37 6.16 6.77
N THR A 34 -6.57 6.41 6.28
CA THR A 34 -7.60 7.15 7.01
C THR A 34 -8.95 6.46 6.82
N SER A 35 -9.67 6.27 7.92
CA SER A 35 -11.04 5.79 7.92
C SER A 35 -11.99 6.94 8.22
N PHE A 36 -13.09 7.01 7.48
CA PHE A 36 -14.07 8.08 7.61
C PHE A 36 -15.47 7.60 7.27
N VAL A 37 -16.43 8.36 7.77
CA VAL A 37 -17.85 8.20 7.44
C VAL A 37 -18.20 9.23 6.38
N VAL A 38 -18.85 8.77 5.30
CA VAL A 38 -19.37 9.65 4.25
C VAL A 38 -20.79 10.06 4.59
N GLY A 39 -21.02 11.37 4.69
CA GLY A 39 -22.32 12.00 4.89
C GLY A 39 -22.81 12.68 3.61
N SER A 40 -24.12 12.68 3.39
CA SER A 40 -24.77 13.52 2.37
C SER A 40 -25.24 14.83 2.99
N ASN A 41 -24.88 15.95 2.39
CA ASN A 41 -25.25 17.29 2.88
C ASN A 41 -26.71 17.66 2.48
N ARG A 42 -27.57 16.65 2.23
CA ARG A 42 -29.00 16.88 1.97
C ARG A 42 -29.78 16.90 3.28
N ALA A 43 -30.16 18.11 3.70
CA ALA A 43 -31.15 18.45 4.69
C ALA A 43 -30.75 18.43 6.18
N VAL A 44 -31.01 19.57 6.76
CA VAL A 44 -31.28 19.83 8.16
C VAL A 44 -32.25 18.77 8.73
N GLY A 45 -31.72 17.87 9.53
CA GLY A 45 -32.53 16.89 10.26
C GLY A 45 -32.03 15.47 10.05
N TYR A 46 -31.51 14.87 11.10
CA TYR A 46 -31.18 13.46 11.34
C TYR A 46 -31.03 12.60 10.08
N SER A 47 -29.79 12.40 9.64
CA SER A 47 -29.43 11.57 8.53
C SER A 47 -29.73 10.10 8.84
N TYR A 48 -30.95 9.64 8.55
CA TYR A 48 -31.21 8.22 8.36
C TYR A 48 -30.51 7.83 7.07
N TYR A 49 -29.37 7.15 7.17
CA TYR A 49 -28.75 6.50 6.03
C TYR A 49 -29.69 5.39 5.56
N ASP A 50 -30.37 5.64 4.47
CA ASP A 50 -31.03 4.58 3.74
C ASP A 50 -29.95 3.60 3.24
N ASN A 51 -30.14 2.31 3.50
CA ASN A 51 -29.24 1.24 3.06
C ASN A 51 -28.93 1.30 1.56
N VAL A 52 -29.85 1.84 0.77
CA VAL A 52 -29.67 2.02 -0.69
C VAL A 52 -28.59 3.07 -0.98
N THR A 53 -28.60 4.19 -0.27
CA THR A 53 -27.61 5.25 -0.43
C THR A 53 -26.22 4.78 0.02
N ALA A 54 -26.13 4.05 1.14
CA ALA A 54 -24.87 3.47 1.62
C ALA A 54 -24.30 2.45 0.63
N GLN A 55 -25.14 1.61 0.03
CA GLN A 55 -24.71 0.66 -0.99
C GLN A 55 -24.26 1.34 -2.29
N GLN A 56 -24.94 2.40 -2.73
CA GLN A 56 -24.52 3.17 -3.90
C GLN A 56 -23.19 3.87 -3.66
N LEU A 57 -23.03 4.53 -2.52
CA LEU A 57 -21.77 5.13 -2.10
C LEU A 57 -20.67 4.08 -2.02
N GLY A 58 -20.94 2.90 -1.47
CA GLY A 58 -20.00 1.80 -1.37
C GLY A 58 -19.43 1.34 -2.71
N LYS A 59 -20.23 1.39 -3.77
CA LYS A 59 -19.78 1.06 -5.13
C LYS A 59 -19.05 2.22 -5.83
N THR A 60 -19.50 3.44 -5.61
CA THR A 60 -19.00 4.61 -6.33
C THR A 60 -17.73 5.17 -5.70
N PHE A 61 -17.60 5.10 -4.38
CA PHE A 61 -16.48 5.63 -3.63
C PHE A 61 -15.12 5.08 -4.08
N PRO A 62 -14.90 3.75 -4.12
CA PRO A 62 -13.61 3.19 -4.57
C PRO A 62 -13.28 3.60 -6.01
N TYR A 63 -14.30 3.70 -6.87
CA TYR A 63 -14.13 4.11 -8.25
C TYR A 63 -13.65 5.56 -8.36
N ILE A 64 -14.24 6.48 -7.59
CA ILE A 64 -13.83 7.91 -7.61
C ILE A 64 -12.42 8.05 -7.05
N VAL A 65 -12.13 7.43 -5.89
CA VAL A 65 -10.82 7.51 -5.21
C VAL A 65 -9.68 7.01 -6.09
N THR A 66 -9.92 5.96 -6.87
CA THR A 66 -8.90 5.39 -7.75
C THR A 66 -8.92 5.96 -9.17
N SER A 67 -9.84 6.89 -9.46
CA SER A 67 -10.00 7.49 -10.79
C SER A 67 -8.78 8.32 -11.21
N GLY A 68 -8.55 8.37 -12.51
CA GLY A 68 -7.55 9.27 -13.10
C GLY A 68 -7.82 10.74 -12.78
N VAL A 69 -9.09 11.13 -12.76
CA VAL A 69 -9.50 12.52 -12.48
C VAL A 69 -9.03 12.96 -11.09
N LEU A 70 -9.28 12.16 -10.05
CA LEU A 70 -8.82 12.51 -8.71
C LEU A 70 -7.30 12.49 -8.61
N LYS A 71 -6.62 11.51 -9.24
CA LYS A 71 -5.15 11.47 -9.30
C LYS A 71 -4.55 12.70 -9.96
N ASP A 72 -5.16 13.22 -11.02
CA ASP A 72 -4.71 14.43 -11.70
C ASP A 72 -4.93 15.69 -10.84
N VAL A 73 -6.01 15.74 -10.07
CA VAL A 73 -6.26 16.81 -9.10
C VAL A 73 -5.21 16.77 -7.99
N VAL A 74 -4.95 15.59 -7.41
CA VAL A 74 -3.93 15.38 -6.38
C VAL A 74 -2.52 15.71 -6.89
N ALA A 75 -2.20 15.32 -8.13
CA ALA A 75 -0.90 15.65 -8.74
C ALA A 75 -0.70 17.18 -8.87
N ARG A 76 -1.74 17.90 -9.23
CA ARG A 76 -1.71 19.38 -9.31
C ARG A 76 -1.59 20.03 -7.93
N ASP A 77 -2.35 19.52 -6.96
CA ASP A 77 -2.33 20.02 -5.58
C ASP A 77 -0.92 19.86 -4.95
N LEU A 78 -0.30 18.70 -5.16
CA LEU A 78 1.05 18.39 -4.68
C LEU A 78 2.17 18.94 -5.59
N GLN A 79 1.83 19.59 -6.71
CA GLN A 79 2.78 20.11 -7.69
C GLN A 79 3.75 19.06 -8.25
N VAL A 80 3.27 17.83 -8.43
CA VAL A 80 4.02 16.73 -9.04
C VAL A 80 3.51 16.41 -10.44
N GLY A 81 4.37 15.80 -11.27
CA GLY A 81 3.99 15.45 -12.65
C GLY A 81 2.91 14.35 -12.70
N ALA A 82 2.94 13.40 -11.77
CA ALA A 82 1.95 12.34 -11.64
C ALA A 82 2.03 11.72 -10.24
N VAL A 83 0.91 11.19 -9.74
CA VAL A 83 0.86 10.40 -8.50
C VAL A 83 1.25 8.96 -8.81
N THR A 84 2.42 8.55 -8.34
CA THR A 84 2.96 7.19 -8.50
C THR A 84 2.55 6.26 -7.36
N SER A 85 2.14 6.83 -6.22
CA SER A 85 1.69 6.09 -5.05
C SER A 85 0.49 5.21 -5.37
N LYS A 86 0.44 4.03 -4.77
CA LYS A 86 -0.71 3.13 -4.92
C LYS A 86 -1.83 3.54 -3.98
N ILE A 87 -2.93 4.01 -4.55
CA ILE A 87 -4.14 4.39 -3.81
C ILE A 87 -5.12 3.24 -3.83
N GLU A 88 -5.56 2.80 -2.67
CA GLU A 88 -6.56 1.75 -2.48
C GLU A 88 -7.72 2.32 -1.65
N ALA A 89 -8.93 1.93 -1.99
CA ALA A 89 -10.12 2.28 -1.23
C ALA A 89 -10.89 1.01 -0.88
N SER A 90 -11.38 0.95 0.35
CA SER A 90 -12.21 -0.15 0.83
C SER A 90 -13.42 0.40 1.58
N VAL A 91 -14.49 -0.38 1.57
CA VAL A 91 -15.75 -0.06 2.22
C VAL A 91 -16.10 -1.22 3.13
N MET A 92 -16.51 -0.94 4.36
CA MET A 92 -17.03 -1.96 5.24
C MET A 92 -18.49 -2.25 4.83
N GLU A 93 -18.75 -3.51 4.47
CA GLU A 93 -20.08 -3.94 4.01
C GLU A 93 -21.19 -3.56 4.99
N ASN A 94 -22.32 -3.09 4.43
CA ASN A 94 -23.49 -2.65 5.18
C ASN A 94 -23.27 -1.49 6.16
N THR A 95 -22.22 -0.71 5.93
CA THR A 95 -21.91 0.50 6.69
C THR A 95 -21.60 1.65 5.75
N ASN A 96 -21.51 2.85 6.31
CA ASN A 96 -20.98 4.04 5.65
C ASN A 96 -19.53 4.34 6.05
N LEU A 97 -18.81 3.33 6.57
CA LEU A 97 -17.41 3.43 6.93
C LEU A 97 -16.52 3.07 5.72
N PHE A 98 -15.69 4.00 5.37
CA PHE A 98 -14.78 3.93 4.23
C PHE A 98 -13.36 4.08 4.71
N THR A 99 -12.43 3.39 4.06
CA THR A 99 -11.01 3.52 4.36
C THR A 99 -10.25 3.75 3.05
N ILE A 100 -9.42 4.80 3.02
CA ILE A 100 -8.42 5.03 1.98
C ILE A 100 -7.07 4.59 2.53
N ARG A 101 -6.30 3.88 1.70
CA ARG A 101 -4.91 3.51 1.95
C ARG A 101 -4.04 3.99 0.83
N VAL A 102 -2.92 4.59 1.17
CA VAL A 102 -1.91 5.03 0.22
C VAL A 102 -0.59 4.36 0.55
N LYS A 103 -0.02 3.65 -0.43
CA LYS A 103 1.27 2.97 -0.31
C LYS A 103 2.31 3.66 -1.16
N ASP A 104 3.44 3.98 -0.55
CA ASP A 104 4.58 4.60 -1.22
C ASP A 104 5.90 4.13 -0.60
N SER A 105 7.00 4.37 -1.30
CA SER A 105 8.37 4.12 -0.80
C SER A 105 8.81 5.14 0.26
N SER A 106 8.16 6.30 0.31
CA SER A 106 8.38 7.37 1.28
C SER A 106 7.17 7.50 2.21
N PRO A 107 7.38 7.49 3.54
CA PRO A 107 6.29 7.67 4.51
C PRO A 107 5.61 9.04 4.39
N ASP A 108 6.41 10.09 4.18
CA ASP A 108 5.88 11.45 4.02
C ASP A 108 5.05 11.58 2.75
N THR A 109 5.53 11.00 1.63
CA THR A 109 4.80 11.02 0.37
C THR A 109 3.48 10.25 0.49
N ALA A 110 3.48 9.07 1.13
CA ALA A 110 2.26 8.30 1.36
C ALA A 110 1.21 9.13 2.12
N TYR A 111 1.64 9.83 3.18
CA TYR A 111 0.75 10.66 3.98
C TYR A 111 0.29 11.92 3.26
N CYS A 112 1.19 12.64 2.58
CA CYS A 112 0.83 13.83 1.80
C CYS A 112 -0.18 13.51 0.69
N VAL A 113 0.02 12.41 -0.05
CA VAL A 113 -0.93 11.96 -1.07
C VAL A 113 -2.28 11.60 -0.43
N LEU A 114 -2.29 10.90 0.71
CA LEU A 114 -3.51 10.57 1.44
C LEU A 114 -4.29 11.81 1.82
N GLN A 115 -3.64 12.82 2.41
CA GLN A 115 -4.28 14.07 2.82
C GLN A 115 -4.82 14.84 1.61
N SER A 116 -4.07 14.91 0.52
CA SER A 116 -4.54 15.54 -0.71
C SER A 116 -5.74 14.83 -1.32
N VAL A 117 -5.77 13.48 -1.31
CA VAL A 117 -6.94 12.69 -1.73
C VAL A 117 -8.17 13.04 -0.90
N ILE A 118 -8.06 13.07 0.43
CA ILE A 118 -9.18 13.37 1.33
C ILE A 118 -9.69 14.78 1.11
N THR A 119 -8.78 15.75 0.95
CA THR A 119 -9.12 17.17 0.76
C THR A 119 -9.84 17.41 -0.56
N ASN A 120 -9.39 16.76 -1.64
CA ASN A 120 -9.92 17.00 -2.99
C ASN A 120 -11.06 16.05 -3.38
N TYR A 121 -11.28 14.95 -2.63
CA TYR A 121 -12.35 13.99 -2.91
C TYR A 121 -13.74 14.63 -2.97
N PRO A 122 -14.16 15.50 -2.03
CA PRO A 122 -15.51 16.08 -2.04
C PRO A 122 -15.80 16.85 -3.32
N GLU A 123 -14.84 17.63 -3.84
CA GLU A 123 -14.99 18.40 -5.06
C GLU A 123 -15.22 17.47 -6.27
N VAL A 124 -14.42 16.42 -6.42
CA VAL A 124 -14.57 15.46 -7.53
C VAL A 124 -15.87 14.65 -7.38
N ALA A 125 -16.22 14.26 -6.16
CA ALA A 125 -17.43 13.49 -5.86
C ALA A 125 -18.70 14.28 -6.13
N GLU A 126 -18.69 15.61 -5.92
CA GLU A 126 -19.85 16.47 -6.11
C GLU A 126 -20.43 16.39 -7.53
N TYR A 127 -19.57 16.27 -8.53
CA TYR A 127 -19.99 16.11 -9.92
C TYR A 127 -20.66 14.77 -10.23
N ILE A 128 -20.41 13.74 -9.42
CA ILE A 128 -20.85 12.36 -9.71
C ILE A 128 -22.04 11.96 -8.81
N ILE A 129 -21.94 12.26 -7.52
CA ILE A 129 -22.89 11.80 -6.49
C ILE A 129 -23.54 12.93 -5.69
N GLY A 130 -23.15 14.20 -5.99
CA GLY A 130 -23.60 15.38 -5.28
C GLY A 130 -22.77 15.69 -4.03
N ALA A 131 -23.14 16.78 -3.35
CA ALA A 131 -22.39 17.26 -2.19
C ALA A 131 -22.26 16.18 -1.09
N THR A 132 -21.04 15.86 -0.76
CA THR A 132 -20.66 14.86 0.26
C THR A 132 -19.80 15.50 1.34
N THR A 133 -19.94 15.01 2.56
CA THR A 133 -19.08 15.38 3.69
C THR A 133 -18.32 14.16 4.16
N LEU A 134 -17.05 14.34 4.46
CA LEU A 134 -16.18 13.31 5.06
C LEU A 134 -15.97 13.63 6.53
N THR A 135 -16.34 12.71 7.41
CA THR A 135 -16.04 12.80 8.83
C THR A 135 -14.97 11.78 9.17
N VAL A 136 -13.76 12.25 9.44
CA VAL A 136 -12.64 11.38 9.82
C VAL A 136 -12.93 10.70 11.15
N VAL A 137 -12.77 9.38 11.18
CA VAL A 137 -12.95 8.55 12.37
C VAL A 137 -11.59 8.07 12.89
N ASP A 138 -10.68 7.73 11.99
CA ASP A 138 -9.35 7.24 12.33
C ASP A 138 -8.34 7.69 11.27
N ASP A 139 -7.16 8.08 11.71
CA ASP A 139 -6.05 8.53 10.85
C ASP A 139 -4.73 7.93 11.37
N SER A 140 -4.00 7.26 10.48
CA SER A 140 -2.71 6.66 10.84
C SER A 140 -1.61 7.67 11.12
N GLY A 141 -1.75 8.89 10.65
CA GLY A 141 -0.64 9.85 10.58
C GLY A 141 0.46 9.39 9.61
N VAL A 142 1.65 9.97 9.76
CA VAL A 142 2.81 9.55 8.97
C VAL A 142 3.28 8.18 9.45
N PRO A 143 3.37 7.17 8.56
CA PRO A 143 3.77 5.81 8.95
C PRO A 143 5.23 5.76 9.40
N VAL A 144 5.48 5.15 10.55
CA VAL A 144 6.82 5.07 11.17
C VAL A 144 7.60 3.81 10.79
N SER A 145 6.93 2.80 10.23
CA SER A 145 7.54 1.52 9.84
C SER A 145 7.01 1.03 8.50
N PRO A 146 7.86 0.37 7.69
CA PRO A 146 7.42 -0.22 6.44
C PRO A 146 6.50 -1.42 6.69
N ILE A 147 5.53 -1.62 5.80
CA ILE A 147 4.58 -2.74 5.84
C ILE A 147 5.15 -4.04 5.29
N ASN A 148 6.25 -3.98 4.54
CA ASN A 148 6.93 -5.14 4.00
C ASN A 148 8.17 -5.49 4.82
N SER A 149 8.33 -6.77 5.15
CA SER A 149 9.51 -7.27 5.86
C SER A 149 10.74 -7.37 4.95
N GLN A 150 11.91 -7.13 5.53
CA GLN A 150 13.18 -7.36 4.84
C GLN A 150 13.57 -8.85 4.99
N ASP A 151 13.17 -9.69 4.04
CA ASP A 151 13.41 -11.15 4.09
C ASP A 151 14.82 -11.58 3.59
N ALA A 152 15.84 -10.71 3.76
CA ALA A 152 17.20 -11.01 3.34
C ALA A 152 17.78 -12.26 4.03
N VAL A 153 17.44 -12.49 5.29
CA VAL A 153 17.88 -13.67 6.04
C VAL A 153 17.27 -14.95 5.46
N HIS A 154 15.95 -14.92 5.15
CA HIS A 154 15.27 -16.04 4.47
C HIS A 154 15.89 -16.35 3.11
N ALA A 155 16.13 -15.30 2.31
CA ALA A 155 16.79 -15.45 1.01
C ALA A 155 18.19 -16.04 1.13
N GLY A 156 18.95 -15.62 2.15
CA GLY A 156 20.28 -16.18 2.46
C GLY A 156 20.23 -17.66 2.84
N MET A 157 19.25 -18.06 3.66
CA MET A 157 19.04 -19.47 4.05
C MET A 157 18.66 -20.32 2.84
N ILE A 158 17.77 -19.87 1.99
CA ILE A 158 17.37 -20.58 0.76
C ILE A 158 18.56 -20.71 -0.18
N GLY A 159 19.36 -19.65 -0.35
CA GLY A 159 20.58 -19.68 -1.17
C GLY A 159 21.62 -20.65 -0.63
N ALA A 160 21.81 -20.69 0.69
CA ALA A 160 22.71 -21.64 1.35
C ALA A 160 22.26 -23.10 1.17
N ALA A 161 20.97 -23.38 1.32
CA ALA A 161 20.38 -24.71 1.10
C ALA A 161 20.54 -25.16 -0.37
N ALA A 162 20.30 -24.27 -1.32
CA ALA A 162 20.50 -24.53 -2.74
C ALA A 162 21.99 -24.79 -3.05
N GLY A 163 22.91 -24.00 -2.50
CA GLY A 163 24.36 -24.20 -2.62
C GLY A 163 24.81 -25.55 -2.09
N LEU A 164 24.25 -25.98 -0.94
CA LEU A 164 24.53 -27.29 -0.37
C LEU A 164 24.05 -28.42 -1.29
N ALA A 165 22.85 -28.32 -1.85
CA ALA A 165 22.29 -29.32 -2.75
C ALA A 165 23.16 -29.48 -4.01
N VAL A 166 23.59 -28.37 -4.62
CA VAL A 166 24.48 -28.39 -5.78
C VAL A 166 25.84 -29.00 -5.42
N ALA A 167 26.40 -28.65 -4.26
CA ALA A 167 27.67 -29.20 -3.82
C ALA A 167 27.61 -30.71 -3.60
N LEU A 168 26.52 -31.23 -3.02
CA LEU A 168 26.31 -32.68 -2.86
C LEU A 168 26.19 -33.39 -4.21
N LEU A 169 25.47 -32.82 -5.19
CA LEU A 169 25.39 -33.37 -6.52
C LEU A 169 26.76 -33.48 -7.20
N LEU A 170 27.62 -32.48 -7.03
CA LEU A 170 28.98 -32.47 -7.61
C LEU A 170 29.91 -33.49 -6.95
N ILE A 171 29.64 -33.92 -5.73
CA ILE A 171 30.42 -34.96 -5.03
C ILE A 171 30.00 -36.36 -5.49
N PHE A 172 28.75 -36.53 -5.91
CA PHE A 172 28.20 -37.84 -6.35
C PHE A 172 28.38 -38.13 -7.84
N ILE A 173 28.90 -37.15 -8.63
CA ILE A 173 29.33 -37.31 -10.03
C ILE A 173 30.82 -37.54 -10.08
#